data_d51848c1552f03e010d4e31c3f53de3a
#
_entry.id   d51848c1552f03e010d4e31c3f53de3a
#
_cell.length_a   1.000
_cell.length_b   1.000
_cell.length_c   1.000
_cell.angle_alpha   90.00
_cell.angle_beta   90.00
_cell.angle_gamma   90.00
#
_symmetry.space_group_name_H-M   'P 1'
#
loop_
_entity.id
_entity.type
_entity.pdbx_description
1 polymer ?
#
loop_
_entity_poly.entity_id
_entity_poly.type
_entity_poly.pdbx_seq_one_letter_code
_entity_poly.pdbx_strand_id
1 'polypeptide(L)'
;LFRSKTNLKTLAYNSIRQKIVACEYAPGTFLNEEFLTADLNLSRTPVRDALGRLEQEGLIQIRPKRGIMVTGLSINDINMIFEMRMLYEPYVILNYGSLMPEKKLAEFYNIFCNTKINENFAEKKDYYYDLDTDFHSMIIHSCPNIYIHQNYNLISTQDIRFRHMTGDCSVSRLEETFKEHLAIITPCIQKNWEEAAEKMRIHIQESKKAAFNLVFTNNVGMMTF
;
A
#
# COMPACT_ATOMS: atom_id res chain seq x y z
N LEU A 1 -9.74 30.26 17.04
CA LEU A 1 -8.93 29.11 16.64
C LEU A 1 -8.73 29.15 15.13
N PHE A 2 -7.65 29.75 14.67
CA PHE A 2 -7.24 29.73 13.26
C PHE A 2 -6.68 28.34 12.93
N ARG A 3 -7.51 27.41 12.44
CA ARG A 3 -7.00 26.26 11.67
C ARG A 3 -6.38 26.83 10.39
N SER A 4 -5.06 26.73 10.22
CA SER A 4 -4.39 27.29 9.04
C SER A 4 -4.97 26.65 7.77
N LYS A 5 -5.12 27.44 6.68
CA LYS A 5 -5.64 26.96 5.37
C LYS A 5 -4.84 25.77 4.84
N THR A 6 -3.55 25.68 5.14
CA THR A 6 -2.66 24.56 4.80
C THR A 6 -3.09 23.25 5.50
N ASN A 7 -3.60 23.33 6.72
CA ASN A 7 -4.09 22.17 7.47
C ASN A 7 -5.38 21.59 6.84
N LEU A 8 -6.30 22.45 6.38
CA LEU A 8 -7.57 22.00 5.78
C LEU A 8 -7.36 21.31 4.41
N LYS A 9 -6.40 21.76 3.60
CA LYS A 9 -6.03 21.11 2.34
C LYS A 9 -5.47 19.71 2.58
N THR A 10 -4.54 19.60 3.52
CA THR A 10 -3.95 18.31 3.92
C THR A 10 -4.99 17.39 4.54
N LEU A 11 -5.89 17.93 5.35
CA LEU A 11 -6.98 17.16 5.95
C LEU A 11 -7.91 16.60 4.85
N ALA A 12 -8.36 17.44 3.91
CA ALA A 12 -9.20 17.02 2.79
C ALA A 12 -8.54 15.91 1.97
N TYR A 13 -7.28 16.12 1.59
CA TYR A 13 -6.50 15.14 0.84
C TYR A 13 -6.39 13.80 1.59
N ASN A 14 -5.95 13.81 2.85
CA ASN A 14 -5.77 12.60 3.62
C ASN A 14 -7.09 11.84 3.82
N SER A 15 -8.18 12.56 4.12
CA SER A 15 -9.49 11.94 4.35
C SER A 15 -10.04 11.31 3.08
N ILE A 16 -9.98 12.00 1.93
CA ILE A 16 -10.46 11.43 0.66
C ILE A 16 -9.58 10.24 0.24
N ARG A 17 -8.25 10.41 0.35
CA ARG A 17 -7.29 9.34 0.04
C ARG A 17 -7.54 8.08 0.87
N GLN A 18 -7.72 8.23 2.17
CA GLN A 18 -7.99 7.11 3.07
C GLN A 18 -9.27 6.37 2.66
N LYS A 19 -10.37 7.08 2.39
CA LYS A 19 -11.64 6.48 1.96
C LYS A 19 -11.53 5.76 0.61
N ILE A 20 -10.73 6.28 -0.33
CA ILE A 20 -10.46 5.61 -1.61
C ILE A 20 -9.63 4.35 -1.39
N VAL A 21 -8.57 4.42 -0.57
CA VAL A 21 -7.66 3.30 -0.31
C VAL A 21 -8.38 2.19 0.45
N ALA A 22 -9.21 2.52 1.42
CA ALA A 22 -10.06 1.58 2.15
C ALA A 22 -11.28 1.08 1.34
N CYS A 23 -11.43 1.52 0.09
CA CYS A 23 -12.58 1.20 -0.78
C CYS A 23 -13.95 1.63 -0.21
N GLU A 24 -14.00 2.56 0.77
CA GLU A 24 -15.24 3.21 1.18
C GLU A 24 -15.85 4.00 0.00
N TYR A 25 -15.00 4.69 -0.75
CA TYR A 25 -15.33 5.16 -2.09
C TYR A 25 -14.90 4.10 -3.09
N ALA A 26 -15.83 3.24 -3.47
CA ALA A 26 -15.54 2.06 -4.27
C ALA A 26 -15.01 2.41 -5.67
N PRO A 27 -14.13 1.58 -6.26
CA PRO A 27 -13.67 1.74 -7.63
C PRO A 27 -14.84 1.85 -8.62
N GLY A 28 -14.72 2.74 -9.60
CA GLY A 28 -15.77 3.02 -10.59
C GLY A 28 -16.90 3.92 -10.09
N THR A 29 -16.96 4.25 -8.80
CA THR A 29 -17.96 5.16 -8.26
C THR A 29 -17.73 6.58 -8.78
N PHE A 30 -18.83 7.27 -9.14
CA PHE A 30 -18.82 8.67 -9.45
C PHE A 30 -19.18 9.50 -8.20
N LEU A 31 -18.25 10.37 -7.81
CA LEU A 31 -18.42 11.35 -6.75
C LEU A 31 -18.63 12.74 -7.34
N ASN A 32 -19.10 13.68 -6.55
CA ASN A 32 -19.15 15.09 -6.89
C ASN A 32 -18.64 15.98 -5.75
N GLU A 33 -18.29 17.22 -6.04
CA GLU A 33 -17.75 18.15 -5.04
C GLU A 33 -18.74 18.42 -3.89
N GLU A 34 -20.03 18.46 -4.18
CA GLU A 34 -21.06 18.74 -3.19
C GLU A 34 -21.15 17.61 -2.16
N PHE A 35 -21.16 16.36 -2.61
CA PHE A 35 -21.08 15.19 -1.76
C PHE A 35 -19.83 15.22 -0.88
N LEU A 36 -18.64 15.45 -1.48
CA LEU A 36 -17.38 15.46 -0.74
C LEU A 36 -17.31 16.58 0.29
N THR A 37 -17.81 17.77 -0.03
CA THR A 37 -17.86 18.89 0.93
C THR A 37 -18.79 18.60 2.11
N ALA A 38 -19.93 17.95 1.86
CA ALA A 38 -20.86 17.54 2.89
C ALA A 38 -20.29 16.41 3.76
N ASP A 39 -19.75 15.36 3.14
CA ASP A 39 -19.19 14.19 3.84
C ASP A 39 -18.01 14.55 4.74
N LEU A 40 -17.16 15.47 4.29
CA LEU A 40 -15.97 15.90 5.04
C LEU A 40 -16.21 17.12 5.93
N ASN A 41 -17.38 17.76 5.82
CA ASN A 41 -17.66 19.04 6.48
C ASN A 41 -16.59 20.11 6.20
N LEU A 42 -16.19 20.23 4.92
CA LEU A 42 -15.17 21.15 4.42
C LEU A 42 -15.72 22.04 3.31
N SER A 43 -15.11 23.21 3.10
CA SER A 43 -15.46 24.06 1.97
C SER A 43 -14.91 23.52 0.64
N ARG A 44 -15.41 24.04 -0.49
CA ARG A 44 -15.04 23.57 -1.86
C ARG A 44 -13.55 23.76 -2.16
N THR A 45 -12.90 24.81 -1.67
CA THR A 45 -11.50 25.11 -2.00
C THR A 45 -10.54 24.00 -1.56
N PRO A 46 -10.47 23.57 -0.28
CA PRO A 46 -9.59 22.47 0.13
C PRO A 46 -9.93 21.14 -0.56
N VAL A 47 -11.21 20.88 -0.86
CA VAL A 47 -11.63 19.68 -1.57
C VAL A 47 -11.07 19.69 -3.00
N ARG A 48 -11.20 20.79 -3.75
CA ARG A 48 -10.64 20.91 -5.12
C ARG A 48 -9.13 20.74 -5.16
N ASP A 49 -8.41 21.37 -4.21
CA ASP A 49 -6.96 21.19 -4.12
C ASP A 49 -6.58 19.73 -3.85
N ALA A 50 -7.34 19.04 -2.99
CA ALA A 50 -7.16 17.62 -2.73
C ALA A 50 -7.41 16.75 -3.97
N LEU A 51 -8.48 17.04 -4.70
CA LEU A 51 -8.84 16.32 -5.93
C LEU A 51 -7.75 16.43 -7.00
N GLY A 52 -7.17 17.63 -7.21
CA GLY A 52 -6.06 17.79 -8.15
C GLY A 52 -4.85 16.90 -7.81
N ARG A 53 -4.52 16.75 -6.53
CA ARG A 53 -3.43 15.87 -6.10
C ARG A 53 -3.78 14.39 -6.27
N LEU A 54 -5.00 13.99 -5.92
CA LEU A 54 -5.46 12.60 -6.04
C LEU A 54 -5.55 12.17 -7.51
N GLU A 55 -5.87 13.09 -8.43
CA GLU A 55 -5.84 12.83 -9.87
C GLU A 55 -4.40 12.62 -10.37
N GLN A 56 -3.44 13.44 -9.92
CA GLN A 56 -2.02 13.26 -10.24
C GLN A 56 -1.46 11.92 -9.72
N GLU A 57 -2.00 11.41 -8.60
CA GLU A 57 -1.66 10.10 -8.04
C GLU A 57 -2.40 8.93 -8.71
N GLY A 58 -3.29 9.23 -9.67
CA GLY A 58 -4.07 8.22 -10.38
C GLY A 58 -5.18 7.56 -9.55
N LEU A 59 -5.53 8.11 -8.38
CA LEU A 59 -6.57 7.58 -7.51
C LEU A 59 -7.99 7.93 -7.96
N ILE A 60 -8.11 9.02 -8.70
CA ILE A 60 -9.36 9.48 -9.30
C ILE A 60 -9.11 9.98 -10.72
N GLN A 61 -10.18 10.15 -11.47
CA GLN A 61 -10.21 10.83 -12.74
C GLN A 61 -11.34 11.86 -12.77
N ILE A 62 -11.02 13.13 -13.00
CA ILE A 62 -12.01 14.19 -13.16
C ILE A 62 -12.56 14.16 -14.58
N ARG A 63 -13.84 13.81 -14.74
CA ARG A 63 -14.50 13.73 -16.04
C ARG A 63 -15.45 14.92 -16.24
N PRO A 64 -15.21 15.80 -17.24
CA PRO A 64 -16.07 16.94 -17.50
C PRO A 64 -17.54 16.53 -17.62
N LYS A 65 -18.44 17.22 -16.93
CA LYS A 65 -19.88 16.99 -16.88
C LYS A 65 -20.35 15.65 -16.29
N ARG A 66 -19.43 14.74 -15.91
CA ARG A 66 -19.76 13.43 -15.32
C ARG A 66 -19.38 13.32 -13.86
N GLY A 67 -18.50 14.19 -13.38
CA GLY A 67 -18.03 14.19 -11.99
C GLY A 67 -16.64 13.58 -11.81
N ILE A 68 -16.39 13.06 -10.65
CA ILE A 68 -15.10 12.54 -10.18
C ILE A 68 -15.23 11.02 -10.11
N MET A 69 -14.56 10.31 -10.99
CA MET A 69 -14.56 8.85 -10.98
C MET A 69 -13.41 8.32 -10.12
N VAL A 70 -13.70 7.46 -9.16
CA VAL A 70 -12.68 6.69 -8.43
C VAL A 70 -12.10 5.65 -9.39
N THR A 71 -10.79 5.68 -9.65
CA THR A 71 -10.16 4.75 -10.61
C THR A 71 -10.21 3.31 -10.10
N GLY A 72 -10.27 2.33 -10.97
CA GLY A 72 -10.05 0.92 -10.66
C GLY A 72 -8.58 0.54 -10.79
N LEU A 73 -8.27 -0.73 -10.52
CA LEU A 73 -7.00 -1.35 -10.85
C LEU A 73 -7.25 -2.51 -11.81
N SER A 74 -6.54 -2.51 -12.92
CA SER A 74 -6.56 -3.61 -13.87
C SER A 74 -5.54 -4.69 -13.48
N ILE A 75 -5.64 -5.87 -14.10
CA ILE A 75 -4.62 -6.92 -13.97
C ILE A 75 -3.24 -6.41 -14.40
N ASN A 76 -3.19 -5.55 -15.41
CA ASN A 76 -1.94 -4.95 -15.87
C ASN A 76 -1.34 -3.98 -14.83
N ASP A 77 -2.17 -3.19 -14.14
CA ASP A 77 -1.71 -2.32 -13.05
C ASP A 77 -1.09 -3.14 -11.92
N ILE A 78 -1.69 -4.27 -11.55
CA ILE A 78 -1.13 -5.19 -10.54
C ILE A 78 0.23 -5.71 -11.01
N ASN A 79 0.34 -6.13 -12.26
CA ASN A 79 1.62 -6.61 -12.81
C ASN A 79 2.71 -5.51 -12.71
N MET A 80 2.38 -4.28 -13.07
CA MET A 80 3.29 -3.14 -12.99
C MET A 80 3.69 -2.80 -11.54
N ILE A 81 2.76 -2.90 -10.58
CA ILE A 81 3.05 -2.71 -9.15
C ILE A 81 4.12 -3.70 -8.68
N PHE A 82 3.93 -4.99 -8.96
CA PHE A 82 4.90 -6.03 -8.57
C PHE A 82 6.24 -5.91 -9.32
N GLU A 83 6.25 -5.46 -10.57
CA GLU A 83 7.47 -5.16 -11.30
C GLU A 83 8.28 -4.06 -10.62
N MET A 84 7.63 -2.98 -10.19
CA MET A 84 8.30 -1.88 -9.49
C MET A 84 8.78 -2.30 -8.09
N ARG A 85 8.00 -3.10 -7.36
CA ARG A 85 8.45 -3.68 -6.09
C ARG A 85 9.71 -4.52 -6.29
N MET A 86 9.74 -5.35 -7.32
CA MET A 86 10.90 -6.18 -7.69
C MET A 86 12.15 -5.36 -8.03
N LEU A 87 11.99 -4.17 -8.60
CA LEU A 87 13.09 -3.26 -8.90
C LEU A 87 13.61 -2.54 -7.65
N TYR A 88 12.72 -2.07 -6.77
CA TYR A 88 13.13 -1.21 -5.67
C TYR A 88 13.54 -1.99 -4.41
N GLU A 89 12.75 -2.96 -3.96
CA GLU A 89 12.95 -3.55 -2.64
C GLU A 89 14.25 -4.36 -2.54
N PRO A 90 14.56 -5.30 -3.47
CA PRO A 90 15.84 -6.00 -3.45
C PRO A 90 17.04 -5.07 -3.69
N TYR A 91 16.88 -4.04 -4.55
CA TYR A 91 17.92 -3.05 -4.81
C TYR A 91 18.27 -2.26 -3.54
N VAL A 92 17.27 -1.82 -2.79
CA VAL A 92 17.50 -1.07 -1.55
C VAL A 92 18.15 -1.97 -0.50
N ILE A 93 17.71 -3.22 -0.33
CA ILE A 93 18.34 -4.16 0.59
C ILE A 93 19.83 -4.33 0.24
N LEU A 94 20.13 -4.59 -1.02
CA LEU A 94 21.50 -4.87 -1.47
C LEU A 94 22.45 -3.67 -1.30
N ASN A 95 21.98 -2.46 -1.61
CA ASN A 95 22.82 -1.27 -1.67
C ASN A 95 22.77 -0.39 -0.42
N TYR A 96 21.70 -0.50 0.36
CA TYR A 96 21.43 0.37 1.53
C TYR A 96 21.04 -0.42 2.79
N GLY A 97 21.13 -1.75 2.76
CA GLY A 97 20.80 -2.59 3.89
C GLY A 97 21.54 -2.22 5.18
N SER A 98 22.80 -1.83 5.05
CA SER A 98 23.63 -1.36 6.17
C SER A 98 23.11 -0.09 6.87
N LEU A 99 22.19 0.64 6.24
CA LEU A 99 21.53 1.83 6.80
C LEU A 99 20.19 1.50 7.48
N MET A 100 19.73 0.25 7.42
CA MET A 100 18.50 -0.16 8.11
C MET A 100 18.66 -0.01 9.61
N PRO A 101 17.65 0.53 10.32
CA PRO A 101 17.72 0.69 11.77
C PRO A 101 17.72 -0.69 12.46
N GLU A 102 18.82 -1.08 13.08
CA GLU A 102 18.96 -2.40 13.75
C GLU A 102 17.86 -2.66 14.79
N LYS A 103 17.46 -1.62 15.52
CA LYS A 103 16.34 -1.70 16.47
C LYS A 103 15.02 -2.08 15.81
N LYS A 104 14.71 -1.48 14.64
CA LYS A 104 13.51 -1.78 13.87
C LYS A 104 13.53 -3.21 13.30
N LEU A 105 14.68 -3.66 12.80
CA LEU A 105 14.84 -5.05 12.36
C LEU A 105 14.55 -6.04 13.49
N ALA A 106 15.10 -5.78 14.69
CA ALA A 106 14.84 -6.62 15.86
C ALA A 106 13.36 -6.58 16.32
N GLU A 107 12.71 -5.41 16.24
CA GLU A 107 11.28 -5.26 16.53
C GLU A 107 10.43 -6.11 15.57
N PHE A 108 10.64 -5.99 14.25
CA PHE A 108 9.91 -6.78 13.24
C PHE A 108 10.19 -8.28 13.38
N TYR A 109 11.44 -8.66 13.61
CA TYR A 109 11.79 -10.07 13.87
C TYR A 109 10.97 -10.64 15.03
N ASN A 110 10.94 -9.94 16.17
CA ASN A 110 10.19 -10.39 17.35
C ASN A 110 8.68 -10.43 17.07
N ILE A 111 8.13 -9.47 16.36
CA ILE A 111 6.72 -9.45 16.01
C ILE A 111 6.38 -10.66 15.13
N PHE A 112 7.09 -10.89 14.03
CA PHE A 112 6.80 -12.00 13.12
C PHE A 112 7.05 -13.37 13.74
N CYS A 113 8.03 -13.52 14.65
CA CYS A 113 8.25 -14.76 15.40
C CYS A 113 7.12 -15.09 16.37
N ASN A 114 6.57 -14.07 17.06
CA ASN A 114 5.67 -14.29 18.19
C ASN A 114 4.19 -14.08 17.84
N THR A 115 3.88 -13.49 16.69
CA THR A 115 2.50 -13.28 16.28
C THR A 115 1.89 -14.59 15.79
N LYS A 116 0.89 -15.07 16.53
CA LYS A 116 0.03 -16.16 16.08
C LYS A 116 -1.17 -15.58 15.37
N ILE A 117 -1.32 -15.93 14.12
CA ILE A 117 -2.50 -15.59 13.32
C ILE A 117 -3.55 -16.64 13.67
N ASN A 118 -4.63 -16.22 14.29
CA ASN A 118 -5.65 -17.10 14.86
C ASN A 118 -7.07 -16.69 14.46
N GLU A 119 -8.04 -17.29 15.12
CA GLU A 119 -9.48 -17.12 14.88
C GLU A 119 -9.98 -15.66 14.90
N ASN A 120 -9.25 -14.72 15.51
CA ASN A 120 -9.56 -13.29 15.51
C ASN A 120 -8.94 -12.54 14.31
N PHE A 121 -8.63 -13.27 13.24
CA PHE A 121 -8.04 -12.67 12.03
C PHE A 121 -8.86 -11.50 11.49
N ALA A 122 -10.19 -11.65 11.39
CA ALA A 122 -11.08 -10.61 10.87
C ALA A 122 -11.00 -9.29 11.64
N GLU A 123 -10.82 -9.34 12.97
CA GLU A 123 -10.71 -8.15 13.83
C GLU A 123 -9.32 -7.48 13.75
N LYS A 124 -8.28 -8.25 13.41
CA LYS A 124 -6.88 -7.79 13.38
C LYS A 124 -6.32 -7.65 11.98
N LYS A 125 -7.11 -7.84 10.96
CA LYS A 125 -6.70 -7.82 9.57
C LYS A 125 -5.96 -6.54 9.19
N ASP A 126 -6.53 -5.38 9.52
CA ASP A 126 -5.92 -4.08 9.20
C ASP A 126 -4.57 -3.93 9.90
N TYR A 127 -4.44 -4.39 11.15
CA TYR A 127 -3.17 -4.40 11.86
C TYR A 127 -2.11 -5.25 11.13
N TYR A 128 -2.47 -6.42 10.59
CA TYR A 128 -1.50 -7.26 9.86
C TYR A 128 -1.10 -6.64 8.52
N TYR A 129 -2.03 -5.96 7.84
CA TYR A 129 -1.74 -5.25 6.60
C TYR A 129 -0.87 -4.01 6.84
N ASP A 130 -1.11 -3.28 7.92
CA ASP A 130 -0.26 -2.16 8.33
C ASP A 130 1.14 -2.64 8.68
N LEU A 131 1.26 -3.76 9.40
CA LEU A 131 2.54 -4.35 9.76
C LEU A 131 3.37 -4.77 8.54
N ASP A 132 2.74 -5.39 7.55
CA ASP A 132 3.37 -5.72 6.26
C ASP A 132 3.84 -4.44 5.53
N THR A 133 2.96 -3.44 5.45
CA THR A 133 3.27 -2.16 4.82
C THR A 133 4.41 -1.44 5.51
N ASP A 134 4.42 -1.42 6.84
CA ASP A 134 5.46 -0.78 7.65
C ASP A 134 6.82 -1.48 7.49
N PHE A 135 6.82 -2.81 7.37
CA PHE A 135 8.05 -3.58 7.13
C PHE A 135 8.69 -3.19 5.78
N HIS A 136 7.92 -3.23 4.69
CA HIS A 136 8.41 -2.84 3.36
C HIS A 136 8.80 -1.35 3.31
N SER A 137 8.03 -0.49 3.96
CA SER A 137 8.31 0.94 4.08
C SER A 137 9.62 1.21 4.82
N MET A 138 9.91 0.49 5.91
CA MET A 138 11.17 0.60 6.66
C MET A 138 12.37 0.27 5.76
N ILE A 139 12.27 -0.77 4.94
CA ILE A 139 13.32 -1.13 3.97
C ILE A 139 13.56 0.02 3.00
N ILE A 140 12.52 0.50 2.34
CA ILE A 140 12.60 1.57 1.33
C ILE A 140 13.15 2.87 1.91
N HIS A 141 12.73 3.25 3.12
CA HIS A 141 13.20 4.48 3.76
C HIS A 141 14.63 4.39 4.29
N SER A 142 15.26 3.22 4.27
CA SER A 142 16.70 3.09 4.54
C SER A 142 17.56 3.65 3.40
N CYS A 143 17.03 3.74 2.19
CA CYS A 143 17.68 4.40 1.07
C CYS A 143 17.59 5.93 1.22
N PRO A 144 18.69 6.71 1.04
CA PRO A 144 18.62 8.17 1.13
C PRO A 144 18.02 8.84 -0.12
N ASN A 145 17.68 8.09 -1.16
CA ASN A 145 17.15 8.61 -2.41
C ASN A 145 15.67 8.96 -2.29
N ILE A 146 15.35 10.25 -2.21
CA ILE A 146 13.97 10.75 -2.07
C ILE A 146 13.06 10.39 -3.26
N TYR A 147 13.62 10.20 -4.46
CA TYR A 147 12.84 9.80 -5.63
C TYR A 147 12.38 8.35 -5.54
N ILE A 148 13.18 7.48 -4.94
CA ILE A 148 12.75 6.10 -4.62
C ILE A 148 11.58 6.16 -3.63
N HIS A 149 11.66 6.97 -2.57
CA HIS A 149 10.57 7.11 -1.60
C HIS A 149 9.28 7.60 -2.25
N GLN A 150 9.36 8.66 -3.06
CA GLN A 150 8.19 9.25 -3.72
C GLN A 150 7.48 8.27 -4.64
N ASN A 151 8.25 7.59 -5.50
CA ASN A 151 7.70 6.59 -6.42
C ASN A 151 7.16 5.37 -5.68
N TYR A 152 7.87 4.88 -4.66
CA TYR A 152 7.42 3.74 -3.89
C TYR A 152 6.14 4.03 -3.09
N ASN A 153 5.95 5.23 -2.58
CA ASN A 153 4.72 5.62 -1.90
C ASN A 153 3.47 5.53 -2.81
N LEU A 154 3.61 5.85 -4.10
CA LEU A 154 2.53 5.67 -5.08
C LEU A 154 2.22 4.18 -5.27
N ILE A 155 3.26 3.36 -5.43
CA ILE A 155 3.14 1.91 -5.63
C ILE A 155 2.51 1.25 -4.41
N SER A 156 3.02 1.55 -3.21
CA SER A 156 2.50 1.04 -1.94
C SER A 156 1.02 1.41 -1.73
N THR A 157 0.63 2.63 -2.10
CA THR A 157 -0.77 3.06 -2.04
C THR A 157 -1.67 2.18 -2.91
N GLN A 158 -1.24 1.87 -4.14
CA GLN A 158 -2.01 1.02 -5.04
C GLN A 158 -2.01 -0.45 -4.59
N ASP A 159 -0.91 -0.94 -4.00
CA ASP A 159 -0.82 -2.28 -3.43
C ASP A 159 -1.79 -2.47 -2.23
N ILE A 160 -1.83 -1.51 -1.30
CA ILE A 160 -2.79 -1.51 -0.19
C ILE A 160 -4.22 -1.51 -0.72
N ARG A 161 -4.50 -0.64 -1.68
CA ARG A 161 -5.81 -0.54 -2.31
C ARG A 161 -6.23 -1.84 -3.00
N PHE A 162 -5.30 -2.49 -3.70
CA PHE A 162 -5.54 -3.80 -4.31
C PHE A 162 -5.97 -4.83 -3.27
N ARG A 163 -5.31 -4.88 -2.11
CA ARG A 163 -5.68 -5.78 -1.00
C ARG A 163 -7.11 -5.52 -0.51
N HIS A 164 -7.51 -4.27 -0.36
CA HIS A 164 -8.90 -3.92 0.01
C HIS A 164 -9.91 -4.29 -1.09
N MET A 165 -9.54 -4.17 -2.37
CA MET A 165 -10.42 -4.50 -3.50
C MET A 165 -10.66 -6.00 -3.67
N THR A 166 -9.66 -6.82 -3.43
CA THR A 166 -9.72 -8.27 -3.67
C THR A 166 -10.27 -9.05 -2.49
N GLY A 167 -10.48 -8.38 -1.36
CA GLY A 167 -10.87 -9.03 -0.12
C GLY A 167 -9.69 -9.69 0.58
N ASP A 168 -9.98 -10.58 1.51
CA ASP A 168 -8.99 -11.07 2.44
C ASP A 168 -8.10 -12.15 1.83
N CYS A 169 -6.81 -12.02 2.03
CA CYS A 169 -5.95 -13.18 1.94
C CYS A 169 -6.34 -14.19 3.05
N SER A 170 -6.12 -15.46 2.79
CA SER A 170 -6.38 -16.50 3.78
C SER A 170 -5.41 -16.37 4.98
N VAL A 171 -5.84 -16.86 6.15
CA VAL A 171 -4.97 -16.98 7.32
C VAL A 171 -3.66 -17.71 6.97
N SER A 172 -3.75 -18.81 6.20
CA SER A 172 -2.57 -19.56 5.75
C SER A 172 -1.61 -18.72 4.92
N ARG A 173 -2.12 -17.87 4.01
CA ARG A 173 -1.26 -17.00 3.20
C ARG A 173 -0.55 -15.95 4.06
N LEU A 174 -1.23 -15.40 5.07
CA LEU A 174 -0.60 -14.45 5.98
C LEU A 174 0.48 -15.11 6.85
N GLU A 175 0.25 -16.34 7.31
CA GLU A 175 1.29 -17.12 8.00
C GLU A 175 2.52 -17.39 7.13
N GLU A 176 2.31 -17.69 5.85
CA GLU A 176 3.39 -17.82 4.87
C GLU A 176 4.13 -16.50 4.68
N THR A 177 3.41 -15.38 4.55
CA THR A 177 3.99 -14.04 4.45
C THR A 177 4.90 -13.74 5.63
N PHE A 178 4.48 -14.05 6.85
CA PHE A 178 5.33 -13.83 8.04
C PHE A 178 6.58 -14.70 8.05
N LYS A 179 6.50 -15.96 7.59
CA LYS A 179 7.68 -16.83 7.41
C LYS A 179 8.62 -16.27 6.33
N GLU A 180 8.07 -15.75 5.23
CA GLU A 180 8.84 -15.10 4.18
C GLU A 180 9.54 -13.84 4.72
N HIS A 181 8.86 -13.00 5.52
CA HIS A 181 9.47 -11.83 6.15
C HIS A 181 10.60 -12.22 7.12
N LEU A 182 10.41 -13.27 7.93
CA LEU A 182 11.49 -13.79 8.78
C LEU A 182 12.69 -14.28 7.96
N ALA A 183 12.44 -14.91 6.81
CA ALA A 183 13.50 -15.33 5.91
C ALA A 183 14.27 -14.15 5.28
N ILE A 184 13.66 -12.96 5.18
CA ILE A 184 14.32 -11.72 4.74
C ILE A 184 15.07 -11.07 5.90
N ILE A 185 14.44 -10.95 7.07
CA ILE A 185 15.02 -10.24 8.23
C ILE A 185 16.25 -10.97 8.79
N THR A 186 16.22 -12.31 8.83
CA THR A 186 17.32 -13.10 9.38
C THR A 186 18.66 -12.79 8.72
N PRO A 187 18.80 -12.86 7.40
CA PRO A 187 20.05 -12.45 6.76
C PRO A 187 20.33 -10.94 6.88
N CYS A 188 19.29 -10.06 6.98
CA CYS A 188 19.53 -8.63 7.27
C CYS A 188 20.24 -8.43 8.62
N ILE A 189 19.81 -9.14 9.68
CA ILE A 189 20.44 -9.09 11.01
C ILE A 189 21.87 -9.62 10.95
N GLN A 190 22.13 -10.63 10.10
CA GLN A 190 23.46 -11.20 9.86
C GLN A 190 24.31 -10.36 8.91
N LYS A 191 23.78 -9.25 8.40
CA LYS A 191 24.43 -8.37 7.41
C LYS A 191 24.78 -9.07 6.08
N ASN A 192 24.04 -10.13 5.74
CA ASN A 192 24.12 -10.85 4.46
C ASN A 192 23.09 -10.25 3.48
N TRP A 193 23.47 -9.13 2.84
CA TRP A 193 22.55 -8.33 2.02
C TRP A 193 22.17 -9.03 0.71
N GLU A 194 23.06 -9.83 0.15
CA GLU A 194 22.82 -10.63 -1.04
C GLU A 194 21.72 -11.65 -0.81
N GLU A 195 21.81 -12.40 0.28
CA GLU A 195 20.81 -13.38 0.65
C GLU A 195 19.47 -12.71 0.99
N ALA A 196 19.50 -11.62 1.76
CA ALA A 196 18.30 -10.86 2.09
C ALA A 196 17.58 -10.34 0.83
N ALA A 197 18.33 -9.80 -0.14
CA ALA A 197 17.76 -9.33 -1.40
C ALA A 197 17.17 -10.48 -2.23
N GLU A 198 17.78 -11.66 -2.22
CA GLU A 198 17.24 -12.84 -2.91
C GLU A 198 15.96 -13.36 -2.24
N LYS A 199 15.92 -13.40 -0.89
CA LYS A 199 14.68 -13.74 -0.15
C LYS A 199 13.56 -12.74 -0.44
N MET A 200 13.88 -11.45 -0.58
CA MET A 200 12.91 -10.43 -0.98
C MET A 200 12.36 -10.69 -2.40
N ARG A 201 13.21 -11.07 -3.37
CA ARG A 201 12.73 -11.43 -4.72
C ARG A 201 11.74 -12.58 -4.68
N ILE A 202 12.06 -13.63 -3.93
CA ILE A 202 11.18 -14.80 -3.75
C ILE A 202 9.86 -14.37 -3.13
N HIS A 203 9.90 -13.59 -2.05
CA HIS A 203 8.70 -13.08 -1.37
C HIS A 203 7.78 -12.30 -2.34
N ILE A 204 8.36 -11.38 -3.13
CA ILE A 204 7.58 -10.59 -4.09
C ILE A 204 6.95 -11.48 -5.17
N GLN A 205 7.67 -12.51 -5.64
CA GLN A 205 7.13 -13.48 -6.61
C GLN A 205 5.95 -14.28 -6.04
N GLU A 206 6.07 -14.79 -4.81
CA GLU A 206 4.99 -15.53 -4.15
C GLU A 206 3.79 -14.62 -3.84
N SER A 207 4.04 -13.38 -3.41
CA SER A 207 3.00 -12.38 -3.22
C SER A 207 2.26 -12.05 -4.53
N LYS A 208 2.99 -11.92 -5.65
CA LYS A 208 2.41 -11.74 -6.97
C LYS A 208 1.51 -12.91 -7.37
N LYS A 209 1.99 -14.15 -7.20
CA LYS A 209 1.19 -15.35 -7.50
C LYS A 209 -0.10 -15.38 -6.67
N ALA A 210 0.00 -15.10 -5.37
CA ALA A 210 -1.16 -15.04 -4.48
C ALA A 210 -2.16 -13.96 -4.92
N ALA A 211 -1.67 -12.78 -5.29
CA ALA A 211 -2.50 -11.68 -5.80
C ALA A 211 -3.27 -12.09 -7.06
N PHE A 212 -2.61 -12.71 -8.04
CA PHE A 212 -3.26 -13.18 -9.25
C PHE A 212 -4.29 -14.28 -8.97
N ASN A 213 -3.99 -15.22 -8.06
CA ASN A 213 -4.94 -16.26 -7.67
C ASN A 213 -6.22 -15.68 -7.07
N LEU A 214 -6.12 -14.65 -6.21
CA LEU A 214 -7.28 -13.96 -5.64
C LEU A 214 -8.17 -13.33 -6.72
N VAL A 215 -7.56 -12.71 -7.74
CA VAL A 215 -8.29 -12.12 -8.86
C VAL A 215 -9.09 -13.16 -9.63
N PHE A 216 -8.46 -14.30 -9.94
CA PHE A 216 -9.10 -15.34 -10.75
C PHE A 216 -10.15 -16.15 -9.96
N THR A 217 -9.97 -16.33 -8.64
CA THR A 217 -10.90 -17.13 -7.82
C THR A 217 -12.12 -16.33 -7.37
N ASN A 218 -11.97 -15.06 -7.08
CA ASN A 218 -13.05 -14.24 -6.52
C ASN A 218 -13.95 -13.61 -7.58
N ASN A 219 -13.73 -13.86 -8.88
CA ASN A 219 -14.45 -13.18 -9.97
C ASN A 219 -14.56 -11.66 -9.75
N VAL A 220 -13.52 -11.07 -9.15
CA VAL A 220 -13.46 -9.64 -8.94
C VAL A 220 -13.49 -9.03 -10.32
N GLY A 221 -14.64 -8.47 -10.69
CA GLY A 221 -14.83 -7.78 -11.97
C GLY A 221 -13.86 -6.62 -12.04
N MET A 222 -12.59 -6.93 -12.32
CA MET A 222 -11.60 -5.92 -12.65
C MET A 222 -12.09 -5.29 -13.92
N MET A 223 -12.44 -4.02 -13.81
CA MET A 223 -12.94 -3.26 -14.93
C MET A 223 -11.85 -3.21 -16.00
N THR A 224 -12.07 -3.96 -17.07
CA THR A 224 -11.35 -3.75 -18.33
C THR A 224 -11.79 -2.37 -18.84
N PHE A 225 -10.91 -1.38 -18.70
CA PHE A 225 -11.02 -0.08 -19.34
C PHE A 225 -9.93 0.03 -20.39
#